data_bca4b6227a3ea82270906f7d45bd0537
#
_entry.id   bca4b6227a3ea82270906f7d45bd0537
#
_cell.length_a   1.000
_cell.length_b   1.000
_cell.length_c   1.000
_cell.angle_alpha   90.00
_cell.angle_beta   90.00
_cell.angle_gamma   90.00
#
_symmetry.space_group_name_H-M   'P 1'
#
loop_
_entity.id
_entity.type
_entity.pdbx_description
1 polymer ?
#
loop_
_entity_poly.entity_id
_entity_poly.type
_entity_poly.pdbx_seq_one_letter_code
_entity_poly.pdbx_strand_id
1 'polypeptide(L)'
;MSVKVERTEQTKPDLAACLPLGTACIGVLSGKGGVGKSLVTALLATAFAEAGHPVGILDADITGPSIPRMFGLNRGPEYLGKHLVPVQTPRLGIQVMSINLLMERDDDPVIWRGPLMSNTVAQFVSEVHWDGIAYLLVDLPPGTSDIPLTVMQRLPLAGVVVVTTPQELAGMIVRKAIRMTSMLDVRVLGIVENMVYAVCPHCNRPFDLFGTGRAPQAAGTSGIPVLGRLPLDPVLAALCDSGEVESCRPNPLTGAVSGLIRAVHGGGA
;
A
#
# COMPACT_ATOMS: atom_id res chain seq x y z
N MET A 1 31.34 -42.25 1.88
CA MET A 1 30.14 -42.09 1.04
C MET A 1 29.56 -40.70 1.31
N SER A 2 29.87 -39.75 0.42
CA SER A 2 29.33 -38.36 0.57
C SER A 2 27.97 -38.29 -0.13
N VAL A 3 26.93 -38.08 0.65
CA VAL A 3 25.57 -37.84 0.13
C VAL A 3 25.56 -36.45 -0.49
N LYS A 4 25.53 -36.36 -1.82
CA LYS A 4 25.22 -35.13 -2.53
C LYS A 4 23.74 -34.84 -2.31
N VAL A 5 23.43 -33.83 -1.50
CA VAL A 5 22.09 -33.25 -1.44
C VAL A 5 21.93 -32.40 -2.71
N GLU A 6 21.24 -32.95 -3.70
CA GLU A 6 20.75 -32.15 -4.82
C GLU A 6 19.77 -31.12 -4.29
N ARG A 7 20.21 -29.86 -4.23
CA ARG A 7 19.31 -28.72 -4.09
C ARG A 7 18.55 -28.59 -5.42
N THR A 8 17.35 -29.11 -5.48
CA THR A 8 16.38 -28.70 -6.50
C THR A 8 16.18 -27.19 -6.36
N GLU A 9 16.77 -26.42 -7.26
CA GLU A 9 16.41 -25.03 -7.47
C GLU A 9 14.94 -25.00 -7.91
N GLN A 10 14.04 -24.80 -6.94
CA GLN A 10 12.66 -24.45 -7.26
C GLN A 10 12.73 -23.09 -7.96
N THR A 11 12.50 -23.08 -9.25
CA THR A 11 12.32 -21.86 -10.05
C THR A 11 11.26 -21.02 -9.36
N LYS A 12 11.67 -19.84 -8.85
CA LYS A 12 10.76 -18.91 -8.20
C LYS A 12 9.65 -18.55 -9.20
N PRO A 13 8.36 -18.62 -8.81
CA PRO A 13 7.27 -18.24 -9.71
C PRO A 13 7.47 -16.80 -10.19
N ASP A 14 7.23 -16.58 -11.49
CA ASP A 14 7.13 -15.23 -12.04
C ASP A 14 5.80 -14.62 -11.54
N LEU A 15 5.88 -13.81 -10.49
CA LEU A 15 4.71 -13.23 -9.87
C LEU A 15 3.98 -12.24 -10.80
N ALA A 16 4.66 -11.70 -11.81
CA ALA A 16 4.00 -10.86 -12.81
C ALA A 16 3.02 -11.67 -13.68
N ALA A 17 3.38 -12.93 -13.97
CA ALA A 17 2.50 -13.85 -14.71
C ALA A 17 1.30 -14.34 -13.89
N CYS A 18 1.32 -14.17 -12.57
CA CYS A 18 0.20 -14.55 -11.68
C CYS A 18 -0.89 -13.49 -11.59
N LEU A 19 -0.62 -12.26 -12.04
CA LEU A 19 -1.60 -11.17 -12.09
C LEU A 19 -2.31 -11.14 -13.45
N PRO A 20 -3.55 -10.61 -13.53
CA PRO A 20 -4.21 -10.37 -14.79
C PRO A 20 -3.33 -9.55 -15.74
N LEU A 21 -3.39 -9.85 -17.04
CA LEU A 21 -2.56 -9.17 -18.03
C LEU A 21 -2.78 -7.66 -18.01
N GLY A 22 -1.70 -6.91 -17.91
CA GLY A 22 -1.75 -5.45 -17.85
C GLY A 22 -1.98 -4.86 -16.47
N THR A 23 -2.11 -5.68 -15.41
CA THR A 23 -2.22 -5.18 -14.04
C THR A 23 -0.95 -4.45 -13.61
N ALA A 24 -1.10 -3.22 -13.17
CA ALA A 24 -0.01 -2.45 -12.59
C ALA A 24 0.05 -2.62 -11.07
N CYS A 25 1.17 -3.13 -10.55
CA CYS A 25 1.40 -3.32 -9.13
C CYS A 25 2.08 -2.07 -8.54
N ILE A 26 1.43 -1.39 -7.59
CA ILE A 26 1.92 -0.15 -6.96
C ILE A 26 2.11 -0.39 -5.46
N GLY A 27 3.35 -0.27 -4.98
CA GLY A 27 3.63 -0.35 -3.55
C GLY A 27 3.32 0.96 -2.83
N VAL A 28 2.80 0.89 -1.60
CA VAL A 28 2.68 2.03 -0.70
C VAL A 28 3.64 1.82 0.46
N LEU A 29 4.59 2.72 0.60
CA LEU A 29 5.74 2.61 1.50
C LEU A 29 5.77 3.77 2.49
N SER A 30 6.20 3.51 3.72
CA SER A 30 6.50 4.55 4.70
C SER A 30 7.81 4.30 5.42
N GLY A 31 8.50 5.34 5.82
CA GLY A 31 9.77 5.24 6.54
C GLY A 31 9.65 4.81 8.00
N LYS A 32 8.46 4.92 8.60
CA LYS A 32 8.14 4.46 9.98
C LYS A 32 6.66 4.08 10.08
N GLY A 33 6.30 3.38 11.16
CA GLY A 33 4.91 3.09 11.51
C GLY A 33 4.14 4.35 11.97
N GLY A 34 2.81 4.32 11.87
CA GLY A 34 1.93 5.36 12.40
C GLY A 34 1.79 6.63 11.55
N VAL A 35 2.33 6.66 10.33
CA VAL A 35 2.18 7.82 9.41
C VAL A 35 0.90 7.80 8.59
N GLY A 36 0.07 6.76 8.72
CA GLY A 36 -1.16 6.59 7.94
C GLY A 36 -0.96 5.94 6.57
N LYS A 37 0.06 5.09 6.42
CA LYS A 37 0.34 4.33 5.18
C LYS A 37 -0.90 3.58 4.68
N SER A 38 -1.50 2.74 5.52
CA SER A 38 -2.68 1.93 5.19
C SER A 38 -3.91 2.78 4.88
N LEU A 39 -4.08 3.93 5.56
CA LEU A 39 -5.10 4.91 5.22
C LEU A 39 -4.90 5.45 3.80
N VAL A 40 -3.67 5.83 3.45
CA VAL A 40 -3.35 6.31 2.10
C VAL A 40 -3.59 5.20 1.06
N THR A 41 -3.24 3.95 1.37
CA THR A 41 -3.53 2.80 0.51
C THR A 41 -5.03 2.66 0.26
N ALA A 42 -5.85 2.72 1.32
CA ALA A 42 -7.30 2.62 1.23
C ALA A 42 -7.90 3.79 0.42
N LEU A 43 -7.48 5.03 0.67
CA LEU A 43 -7.95 6.21 -0.07
C LEU A 43 -7.54 6.17 -1.54
N LEU A 44 -6.34 5.73 -1.87
CA LEU A 44 -5.93 5.54 -3.26
C LEU A 44 -6.78 4.47 -3.96
N ALA A 45 -7.00 3.32 -3.32
CA ALA A 45 -7.84 2.26 -3.87
C ALA A 45 -9.26 2.76 -4.14
N THR A 46 -9.85 3.47 -3.18
CA THR A 46 -11.17 4.09 -3.32
C THR A 46 -11.18 5.09 -4.48
N ALA A 47 -10.14 5.94 -4.60
CA ALA A 47 -10.04 6.93 -5.67
C ALA A 47 -9.89 6.28 -7.06
N PHE A 48 -9.12 5.19 -7.19
CA PHE A 48 -9.01 4.42 -8.44
C PHE A 48 -10.35 3.78 -8.81
N ALA A 49 -11.02 3.14 -7.85
CA ALA A 49 -12.32 2.49 -8.07
C ALA A 49 -13.39 3.51 -8.49
N GLU A 50 -13.44 4.68 -7.86
CA GLU A 50 -14.34 5.79 -8.21
C GLU A 50 -14.06 6.36 -9.61
N ALA A 51 -12.82 6.31 -10.04
CA ALA A 51 -12.43 6.69 -11.41
C ALA A 51 -12.75 5.60 -12.44
N GLY A 52 -13.39 4.49 -12.05
CA GLY A 52 -13.80 3.39 -12.92
C GLY A 52 -12.71 2.37 -13.21
N HIS A 53 -11.64 2.33 -12.43
CA HIS A 53 -10.57 1.35 -12.58
C HIS A 53 -10.74 0.20 -11.56
N PRO A 54 -10.86 -1.06 -12.00
CA PRO A 54 -10.89 -2.21 -11.10
C PRO A 54 -9.59 -2.32 -10.29
N VAL A 55 -9.71 -2.44 -8.96
CA VAL A 55 -8.59 -2.36 -8.02
C VAL A 55 -8.56 -3.55 -7.08
N GLY A 56 -7.35 -4.05 -6.81
CA GLY A 56 -7.04 -4.95 -5.72
C GLY A 56 -6.18 -4.25 -4.65
N ILE A 57 -6.31 -4.67 -3.40
CA ILE A 57 -5.41 -4.32 -2.30
C ILE A 57 -4.82 -5.60 -1.73
N LEU A 58 -3.50 -5.66 -1.70
CA LEU A 58 -2.74 -6.66 -0.95
C LEU A 58 -2.18 -6.00 0.31
N ASP A 59 -2.71 -6.37 1.48
CA ASP A 59 -2.17 -5.97 2.76
C ASP A 59 -0.96 -6.86 3.10
N ALA A 60 0.22 -6.31 2.89
CA ALA A 60 1.49 -6.96 3.16
C ALA A 60 2.12 -6.53 4.50
N ASP A 61 1.43 -5.69 5.29
CA ASP A 61 1.83 -5.33 6.65
C ASP A 61 1.32 -6.38 7.66
N ILE A 62 1.94 -7.54 7.63
CA ILE A 62 1.53 -8.70 8.44
C ILE A 62 1.61 -8.40 9.95
N THR A 63 2.43 -7.43 10.37
CA THR A 63 2.62 -7.10 11.78
C THR A 63 1.53 -6.20 12.36
N GLY A 64 0.80 -5.50 11.52
CA GLY A 64 -0.27 -4.59 11.93
C GLY A 64 -1.30 -4.40 10.81
N PRO A 65 -1.88 -5.51 10.30
CA PRO A 65 -2.79 -5.43 9.17
C PRO A 65 -4.05 -4.67 9.58
N SER A 66 -4.38 -3.62 8.84
CA SER A 66 -5.47 -2.69 9.17
C SER A 66 -6.48 -2.50 8.03
N ILE A 67 -6.13 -2.92 6.82
CA ILE A 67 -6.97 -2.74 5.63
C ILE A 67 -8.36 -3.37 5.77
N PRO A 68 -8.52 -4.65 6.18
CA PRO A 68 -9.84 -5.26 6.31
C PRO A 68 -10.77 -4.47 7.25
N ARG A 69 -10.23 -4.00 8.38
CA ARG A 69 -10.99 -3.23 9.37
C ARG A 69 -11.49 -1.90 8.80
N MET A 70 -10.67 -1.19 8.05
CA MET A 70 -11.05 0.10 7.43
C MET A 70 -12.19 -0.04 6.42
N PHE A 71 -12.34 -1.21 5.80
CA PHE A 71 -13.41 -1.53 4.86
C PHE A 71 -14.56 -2.36 5.46
N GLY A 72 -14.55 -2.62 6.77
CA GLY A 72 -15.59 -3.40 7.46
C GLY A 72 -15.66 -4.87 7.03
N LEU A 73 -14.54 -5.44 6.58
CA LEU A 73 -14.47 -6.82 6.11
C LEU A 73 -14.28 -7.78 7.29
N ASN A 74 -15.31 -8.57 7.58
CA ASN A 74 -15.36 -9.50 8.73
C ASN A 74 -15.45 -10.97 8.30
N ARG A 75 -15.36 -11.24 6.98
CA ARG A 75 -15.40 -12.60 6.44
C ARG A 75 -14.08 -12.93 5.78
N GLY A 76 -13.63 -14.18 5.95
CA GLY A 76 -12.46 -14.68 5.25
C GLY A 76 -12.71 -14.89 3.75
N PRO A 77 -11.62 -15.05 2.97
CA PRO A 77 -11.69 -15.36 1.55
C PRO A 77 -12.27 -16.76 1.33
N GLU A 78 -12.94 -16.94 0.20
CA GLU A 78 -13.44 -18.23 -0.25
C GLU A 78 -12.39 -18.94 -1.13
N TYR A 79 -12.59 -20.24 -1.35
CA TYR A 79 -11.73 -21.02 -2.25
C TYR A 79 -12.42 -21.29 -3.58
N LEU A 80 -11.74 -21.00 -4.67
CA LEU A 80 -12.09 -21.42 -6.03
C LEU A 80 -11.07 -22.49 -6.48
N GLY A 81 -11.40 -23.76 -6.29
CA GLY A 81 -10.47 -24.85 -6.50
C GLY A 81 -9.27 -24.76 -5.54
N LYS A 82 -8.08 -24.41 -6.07
CA LYS A 82 -6.84 -24.24 -5.27
C LYS A 82 -6.51 -22.78 -4.95
N HIS A 83 -7.27 -21.84 -5.52
CA HIS A 83 -6.99 -20.41 -5.38
C HIS A 83 -7.90 -19.78 -4.33
N LEU A 84 -7.36 -18.82 -3.60
CA LEU A 84 -8.11 -17.94 -2.72
C LEU A 84 -8.82 -16.86 -3.54
N VAL A 85 -10.10 -16.63 -3.29
CA VAL A 85 -10.84 -15.52 -3.88
C VAL A 85 -10.78 -14.34 -2.92
N PRO A 86 -10.24 -13.17 -3.33
CA PRO A 86 -10.15 -12.01 -2.46
C PRO A 86 -11.54 -11.53 -2.04
N VAL A 87 -11.64 -10.99 -0.82
CA VAL A 87 -12.90 -10.44 -0.32
C VAL A 87 -13.16 -9.10 -1.01
N GLN A 88 -14.37 -8.90 -1.50
CA GLN A 88 -14.76 -7.63 -2.12
C GLN A 88 -15.34 -6.66 -1.10
N THR A 89 -14.99 -5.39 -1.23
CA THR A 89 -15.58 -4.32 -0.42
C THR A 89 -17.03 -4.08 -0.82
N PRO A 90 -17.91 -3.69 0.13
CA PRO A 90 -19.36 -3.70 -0.08
C PRO A 90 -19.88 -2.64 -1.06
N ARG A 91 -19.16 -1.53 -1.29
CA ARG A 91 -19.64 -0.41 -2.11
C ARG A 91 -18.99 -0.32 -3.47
N LEU A 92 -17.68 -0.47 -3.53
CA LEU A 92 -16.90 -0.25 -4.75
C LEU A 92 -16.34 -1.56 -5.35
N GLY A 93 -16.54 -2.71 -4.68
CA GLY A 93 -16.08 -3.99 -5.17
C GLY A 93 -14.55 -4.12 -5.25
N ILE A 94 -13.82 -3.36 -4.42
CA ILE A 94 -12.37 -3.45 -4.33
C ILE A 94 -12.00 -4.84 -3.78
N GLN A 95 -11.13 -5.56 -4.48
CA GLN A 95 -10.68 -6.89 -4.07
C GLN A 95 -9.61 -6.77 -3.00
N VAL A 96 -9.82 -7.35 -1.81
CA VAL A 96 -8.89 -7.22 -0.67
C VAL A 96 -8.39 -8.58 -0.25
N MET A 97 -7.07 -8.69 -0.10
CA MET A 97 -6.40 -9.83 0.53
C MET A 97 -5.48 -9.36 1.64
N SER A 98 -5.62 -9.95 2.83
CA SER A 98 -4.82 -9.68 4.02
C SER A 98 -4.68 -10.95 4.83
N ILE A 99 -3.60 -11.06 5.60
CA ILE A 99 -3.40 -12.19 6.53
C ILE A 99 -4.50 -12.24 7.60
N ASN A 100 -5.01 -11.09 8.04
CA ASN A 100 -6.08 -11.03 9.03
C ASN A 100 -7.37 -11.72 8.57
N LEU A 101 -7.63 -11.73 7.28
CA LEU A 101 -8.80 -12.42 6.73
C LEU A 101 -8.70 -13.96 6.79
N LEU A 102 -7.50 -14.49 7.07
CA LEU A 102 -7.24 -15.93 7.23
C LEU A 102 -7.11 -16.35 8.69
N MET A 103 -7.12 -15.40 9.63
CA MET A 103 -6.99 -15.68 11.06
C MET A 103 -8.37 -15.89 11.67
N GLU A 104 -8.47 -16.81 12.66
CA GLU A 104 -9.72 -17.01 13.39
C GLU A 104 -10.03 -15.85 14.35
N ARG A 105 -8.98 -15.13 14.80
CA ARG A 105 -9.10 -13.97 15.71
C ARG A 105 -8.14 -12.87 15.27
N ASP A 106 -8.64 -11.65 15.20
CA ASP A 106 -7.89 -10.46 14.76
C ASP A 106 -6.74 -10.05 15.70
N ASP A 107 -6.80 -10.48 16.96
CA ASP A 107 -5.85 -10.14 18.02
C ASP A 107 -4.80 -11.21 18.31
N ASP A 108 -4.79 -12.31 17.55
CA ASP A 108 -3.76 -13.34 17.70
C ASP A 108 -2.39 -12.81 17.23
N PRO A 109 -1.35 -12.88 18.09
CA PRO A 109 -0.03 -12.37 17.71
C PRO A 109 0.61 -13.25 16.64
N VAL A 110 0.89 -12.68 15.49
CA VAL A 110 1.60 -13.34 14.40
C VAL A 110 3.10 -13.10 14.54
N ILE A 111 3.84 -14.12 14.99
CA ILE A 111 5.31 -14.04 15.10
C ILE A 111 5.95 -14.53 13.81
N TRP A 112 6.21 -13.60 12.89
CA TRP A 112 6.82 -13.90 11.60
C TRP A 112 8.25 -13.36 11.51
N ARG A 113 9.15 -14.16 10.96
CA ARG A 113 10.50 -13.71 10.59
C ARG A 113 10.52 -13.26 9.13
N GLY A 114 11.37 -12.30 8.77
CA GLY A 114 11.42 -11.68 7.45
C GLY A 114 11.29 -12.63 6.24
N PRO A 115 12.01 -13.77 6.18
CA PRO A 115 11.87 -14.72 5.06
C PRO A 115 10.49 -15.38 4.95
N LEU A 116 9.80 -15.61 6.10
CA LEU A 116 8.44 -16.14 6.09
C LEU A 116 7.45 -15.10 5.58
N MET A 117 7.57 -13.84 6.01
CA MET A 117 6.72 -12.74 5.55
C MET A 117 6.81 -12.57 4.03
N SER A 118 8.01 -12.53 3.47
CA SER A 118 8.19 -12.35 2.03
C SER A 118 7.64 -13.52 1.21
N ASN A 119 7.72 -14.74 1.74
CA ASN A 119 7.14 -15.91 1.09
C ASN A 119 5.60 -15.87 1.14
N THR A 120 5.01 -15.48 2.28
CA THR A 120 3.55 -15.33 2.40
C THR A 120 3.01 -14.26 1.47
N VAL A 121 3.67 -13.12 1.37
CA VAL A 121 3.27 -12.06 0.42
C VAL A 121 3.37 -12.57 -1.03
N ALA A 122 4.43 -13.31 -1.37
CA ALA A 122 4.56 -13.93 -2.70
C ALA A 122 3.45 -14.95 -2.98
N GLN A 123 3.07 -15.76 -1.98
CA GLN A 123 1.94 -16.70 -2.07
C GLN A 123 0.62 -15.95 -2.32
N PHE A 124 0.36 -14.85 -1.63
CA PHE A 124 -0.85 -14.05 -1.87
C PHE A 124 -0.92 -13.47 -3.27
N VAL A 125 0.20 -13.16 -3.91
CA VAL A 125 0.18 -12.77 -5.33
C VAL A 125 -0.09 -13.96 -6.24
N SER A 126 0.50 -15.13 -5.95
CA SER A 126 0.44 -16.31 -6.84
C SER A 126 -0.77 -17.22 -6.62
N GLU A 127 -1.31 -17.28 -5.40
CA GLU A 127 -2.40 -18.21 -5.04
C GLU A 127 -3.77 -17.53 -4.96
N VAL A 128 -3.81 -16.18 -4.94
CA VAL A 128 -5.05 -15.41 -4.97
C VAL A 128 -5.53 -15.25 -6.41
N HIS A 129 -6.79 -15.57 -6.65
CA HIS A 129 -7.45 -15.33 -7.94
C HIS A 129 -7.90 -13.87 -8.05
N TRP A 130 -6.98 -13.01 -8.46
CA TRP A 130 -7.28 -11.61 -8.77
C TRP A 130 -8.06 -11.53 -10.08
N ASP A 131 -9.35 -11.14 -10.05
CA ASP A 131 -10.20 -11.13 -11.22
C ASP A 131 -10.30 -9.72 -11.82
N GLY A 132 -9.79 -9.58 -13.05
CA GLY A 132 -9.98 -8.40 -13.89
C GLY A 132 -9.46 -7.07 -13.32
N ILE A 133 -8.57 -7.09 -12.30
CA ILE A 133 -8.02 -5.84 -11.74
C ILE A 133 -7.04 -5.17 -12.71
N ALA A 134 -7.13 -3.83 -12.81
CA ALA A 134 -6.18 -3.00 -13.55
C ALA A 134 -5.01 -2.55 -12.66
N TYR A 135 -5.25 -2.39 -11.37
CA TYR A 135 -4.25 -1.94 -10.39
C TYR A 135 -4.28 -2.82 -9.15
N LEU A 136 -3.09 -3.23 -8.68
CA LEU A 136 -2.90 -3.86 -7.38
C LEU A 136 -2.12 -2.91 -6.48
N LEU A 137 -2.76 -2.38 -5.45
CA LEU A 137 -2.11 -1.58 -4.42
C LEU A 137 -1.58 -2.50 -3.33
N VAL A 138 -0.30 -2.39 -3.01
CA VAL A 138 0.33 -3.21 -1.96
C VAL A 138 0.68 -2.34 -0.78
N ASP A 139 0.01 -2.57 0.35
CA ASP A 139 0.32 -1.92 1.63
C ASP A 139 1.56 -2.59 2.23
N LEU A 140 2.75 -2.00 2.00
CA LEU A 140 4.04 -2.57 2.38
C LEU A 140 4.29 -2.46 3.90
N PRO A 141 5.07 -3.37 4.50
CA PRO A 141 5.51 -3.21 5.88
C PRO A 141 6.20 -1.86 6.11
N PRO A 142 6.03 -1.21 7.27
CA PRO A 142 6.63 0.09 7.54
C PRO A 142 8.14 0.00 7.76
N GLY A 143 8.81 1.10 7.52
CA GLY A 143 10.25 1.24 7.73
C GLY A 143 11.10 1.15 6.47
N THR A 144 12.41 1.31 6.67
CA THR A 144 13.43 1.23 5.61
C THR A 144 14.50 0.17 5.95
N SER A 145 14.06 -0.89 6.63
CA SER A 145 14.87 -2.04 7.03
C SER A 145 14.80 -3.17 6.00
N ASP A 146 15.38 -4.31 6.34
CA ASP A 146 15.44 -5.49 5.47
C ASP A 146 14.06 -6.09 5.14
N ILE A 147 13.05 -5.90 6.02
CA ILE A 147 11.74 -6.51 5.82
C ILE A 147 11.01 -5.90 4.60
N PRO A 148 10.74 -4.57 4.53
CA PRO A 148 10.13 -3.99 3.34
C PRO A 148 10.96 -4.24 2.08
N LEU A 149 12.30 -4.18 2.18
CA LEU A 149 13.20 -4.47 1.06
C LEU A 149 12.98 -5.88 0.51
N THR A 150 12.96 -6.88 1.41
CA THR A 150 12.77 -8.29 1.04
C THR A 150 11.39 -8.55 0.43
N VAL A 151 10.35 -7.90 0.95
CA VAL A 151 8.99 -7.98 0.39
C VAL A 151 8.97 -7.36 -1.01
N MET A 152 9.51 -6.16 -1.17
CA MET A 152 9.56 -5.46 -2.47
C MET A 152 10.32 -6.26 -3.54
N GLN A 153 11.39 -6.98 -3.18
CA GLN A 153 12.16 -7.84 -4.09
C GLN A 153 11.34 -9.00 -4.68
N ARG A 154 10.22 -9.35 -4.05
CA ARG A 154 9.35 -10.44 -4.50
C ARG A 154 8.19 -9.99 -5.37
N LEU A 155 7.89 -8.70 -5.38
CA LEU A 155 6.72 -8.15 -6.05
C LEU A 155 7.08 -7.54 -7.42
N PRO A 156 6.23 -7.68 -8.44
CA PRO A 156 6.41 -7.07 -9.75
C PRO A 156 6.00 -5.58 -9.71
N LEU A 157 6.68 -4.77 -8.90
CA LEU A 157 6.29 -3.38 -8.68
C LEU A 157 6.56 -2.51 -9.90
N ALA A 158 5.54 -1.85 -10.42
CA ALA A 158 5.66 -0.78 -11.41
C ALA A 158 6.25 0.50 -10.79
N GLY A 159 6.10 0.66 -9.48
CA GLY A 159 6.67 1.74 -8.70
C GLY A 159 6.06 1.81 -7.29
N VAL A 160 6.47 2.81 -6.51
CA VAL A 160 5.98 3.02 -5.15
C VAL A 160 5.51 4.44 -4.91
N VAL A 161 4.50 4.58 -4.04
CA VAL A 161 4.08 5.84 -3.41
C VAL A 161 4.68 5.89 -2.01
N VAL A 162 5.36 6.99 -1.67
CA VAL A 162 5.97 7.19 -0.35
C VAL A 162 5.02 8.02 0.52
N VAL A 163 4.66 7.49 1.70
CA VAL A 163 3.83 8.19 2.69
C VAL A 163 4.71 8.73 3.80
N THR A 164 4.55 10.02 4.12
CA THR A 164 5.30 10.71 5.16
C THR A 164 4.41 11.68 5.96
N THR A 165 4.94 12.25 7.05
CA THR A 165 4.29 13.31 7.84
C THR A 165 5.23 14.51 8.01
N PRO A 166 4.74 15.71 8.30
CA PRO A 166 5.60 16.90 8.49
C PRO A 166 6.56 16.78 9.68
N GLN A 167 6.24 15.97 10.69
CA GLN A 167 7.08 15.73 11.88
C GLN A 167 8.38 15.00 11.59
N GLU A 168 8.38 14.22 10.53
CA GLU A 168 9.58 13.50 10.18
C GLU A 168 10.63 14.53 9.80
N LEU A 169 11.86 14.24 10.15
CA LEU A 169 13.00 14.78 9.44
C LEU A 169 12.82 14.37 7.96
N ALA A 170 11.75 14.89 7.38
CA ALA A 170 11.06 14.42 6.19
C ALA A 170 12.02 14.21 5.02
N GLY A 171 13.00 15.09 4.92
CA GLY A 171 14.07 14.93 3.95
C GLY A 171 14.93 13.67 4.14
N MET A 172 15.16 13.20 5.38
CA MET A 172 16.00 12.02 5.61
C MET A 172 15.27 10.72 5.30
N ILE A 173 14.01 10.60 5.71
CA ILE A 173 13.23 9.38 5.54
C ILE A 173 12.83 9.20 4.08
N VAL A 174 12.39 10.27 3.42
CA VAL A 174 12.13 10.26 1.97
C VAL A 174 13.40 9.88 1.20
N ARG A 175 14.57 10.46 1.55
CA ARG A 175 15.86 10.07 0.93
C ARG A 175 16.22 8.60 1.18
N LYS A 176 15.94 8.04 2.39
CA LYS A 176 16.17 6.62 2.65
C LYS A 176 15.24 5.74 1.82
N ALA A 177 13.96 6.10 1.73
CA ALA A 177 13.00 5.40 0.87
C ALA A 177 13.45 5.42 -0.60
N ILE A 178 13.83 6.59 -1.12
CA ILE A 178 14.37 6.73 -2.50
C ILE A 178 15.61 5.86 -2.71
N ARG A 179 16.55 5.84 -1.75
CA ARG A 179 17.74 4.99 -1.87
C ARG A 179 17.39 3.50 -1.88
N MET A 180 16.45 3.09 -1.00
CA MET A 180 15.99 1.71 -0.93
C MET A 180 15.33 1.27 -2.25
N THR A 181 14.48 2.10 -2.82
CA THR A 181 13.81 1.81 -4.09
C THR A 181 14.79 1.80 -5.26
N SER A 182 15.78 2.71 -5.26
CA SER A 182 16.85 2.73 -6.26
C SER A 182 17.73 1.47 -6.23
N MET A 183 17.92 0.84 -5.06
CA MET A 183 18.66 -0.43 -4.96
C MET A 183 17.92 -1.60 -5.64
N LEU A 184 16.61 -1.47 -5.86
CA LEU A 184 15.75 -2.48 -6.48
C LEU A 184 15.33 -2.09 -7.89
N ASP A 185 15.83 -0.98 -8.42
CA ASP A 185 15.39 -0.39 -9.70
C ASP A 185 13.87 -0.12 -9.75
N VAL A 186 13.27 0.20 -8.57
CA VAL A 186 11.86 0.53 -8.44
C VAL A 186 11.69 2.06 -8.38
N ARG A 187 10.85 2.62 -9.24
CA ARG A 187 10.60 4.07 -9.31
C ARG A 187 9.73 4.56 -8.16
N VAL A 188 10.02 5.76 -7.64
CA VAL A 188 9.09 6.49 -6.76
C VAL A 188 8.11 7.27 -7.64
N LEU A 189 6.84 6.88 -7.61
CA LEU A 189 5.76 7.48 -8.41
C LEU A 189 5.28 8.82 -7.83
N GLY A 190 5.48 9.02 -6.52
CA GLY A 190 5.12 10.26 -5.85
C GLY A 190 5.13 10.14 -4.34
N ILE A 191 4.87 11.27 -3.69
CA ILE A 191 4.85 11.41 -2.23
C ILE A 191 3.45 11.85 -1.79
N VAL A 192 2.92 11.23 -0.74
CA VAL A 192 1.73 11.70 0.00
C VAL A 192 2.20 12.17 1.38
N GLU A 193 1.95 13.45 1.69
CA GLU A 193 2.23 14.02 3.01
C GLU A 193 0.94 14.01 3.83
N ASN A 194 0.89 13.15 4.85
CA ASN A 194 -0.27 12.99 5.73
C ASN A 194 -0.14 13.83 7.00
N MET A 195 -1.26 14.16 7.66
CA MET A 195 -1.34 14.92 8.92
C MET A 195 -0.67 16.30 8.81
N VAL A 196 -0.80 16.97 7.65
CA VAL A 196 -0.11 18.24 7.40
C VAL A 196 -0.72 19.38 8.20
N TYR A 197 -2.04 19.42 8.25
CA TYR A 197 -2.82 20.46 8.91
C TYR A 197 -4.06 19.87 9.59
N ALA A 198 -4.65 20.60 10.48
CA ALA A 198 -6.00 20.35 10.99
C ALA A 198 -6.90 21.54 10.71
N VAL A 199 -8.20 21.31 10.72
CA VAL A 199 -9.21 22.37 10.58
C VAL A 199 -9.76 22.69 11.96
N CYS A 200 -9.72 23.97 12.35
CA CYS A 200 -10.26 24.42 13.63
C CYS A 200 -11.79 24.20 13.66
N PRO A 201 -12.34 23.46 14.63
CA PRO A 201 -13.78 23.18 14.69
C PRO A 201 -14.63 24.40 15.00
N HIS A 202 -14.05 25.50 15.49
CA HIS A 202 -14.76 26.72 15.84
C HIS A 202 -14.83 27.72 14.69
N CYS A 203 -13.74 27.89 13.92
CA CYS A 203 -13.68 28.90 12.87
C CYS A 203 -13.42 28.36 11.47
N ASN A 204 -13.35 27.04 11.31
CA ASN A 204 -13.07 26.31 10.05
C ASN A 204 -11.78 26.74 9.32
N ARG A 205 -10.85 27.41 10.03
CA ARG A 205 -9.56 27.76 9.44
C ARG A 205 -8.58 26.62 9.58
N PRO A 206 -7.87 26.26 8.50
CA PRO A 206 -6.79 25.31 8.59
C PRO A 206 -5.61 25.92 9.37
N PHE A 207 -4.91 25.07 10.13
CA PHE A 207 -3.68 25.44 10.82
C PHE A 207 -2.68 24.27 10.78
N ASP A 208 -1.40 24.60 10.65
CA ASP A 208 -0.34 23.61 10.60
C ASP A 208 -0.08 23.05 12.01
N LEU A 209 -0.19 21.71 12.16
CA LEU A 209 0.05 21.04 13.44
C LEU A 209 1.53 20.95 13.80
N PHE A 210 2.38 20.80 12.79
CA PHE A 210 3.81 20.48 12.96
C PHE A 210 4.70 21.42 12.17
N GLY A 211 4.22 22.64 11.87
CA GLY A 211 4.89 23.62 11.02
C GLY A 211 4.71 23.31 9.53
N THR A 212 5.31 24.16 8.69
CA THR A 212 5.21 24.00 7.22
C THR A 212 5.85 22.70 6.78
N GLY A 213 5.09 21.79 6.17
CA GLY A 213 5.59 20.51 5.69
C GLY A 213 6.76 20.66 4.72
N ARG A 214 7.70 19.73 4.78
CA ARG A 214 8.94 19.76 3.97
C ARG A 214 8.90 18.80 2.77
N ALA A 215 7.81 18.05 2.59
CA ALA A 215 7.68 17.15 1.44
C ALA A 215 7.80 17.89 0.10
N PRO A 216 7.23 19.10 -0.10
CA PRO A 216 7.42 19.86 -1.32
C PRO A 216 8.88 20.21 -1.62
N GLN A 217 9.69 20.50 -0.59
CA GLN A 217 11.12 20.78 -0.76
C GLN A 217 11.92 19.52 -1.10
N ALA A 218 11.62 18.39 -0.45
CA ALA A 218 12.25 17.11 -0.74
C ALA A 218 11.85 16.59 -2.14
N ALA A 219 10.60 16.80 -2.54
CA ALA A 219 10.07 16.50 -3.86
C ALA A 219 10.77 17.34 -4.95
N GLY A 220 10.88 18.66 -4.75
CA GLY A 220 11.52 19.56 -5.69
C GLY A 220 13.00 19.23 -5.97
N THR A 221 13.74 18.80 -4.92
CA THR A 221 15.15 18.40 -5.07
C THR A 221 15.30 17.06 -5.83
N SER A 222 14.29 16.20 -5.76
CA SER A 222 14.33 14.82 -6.34
C SER A 222 13.52 14.67 -7.63
N GLY A 223 12.78 15.70 -8.06
CA GLY A 223 11.88 15.64 -9.22
C GLY A 223 10.64 14.74 -9.02
N ILE A 224 10.39 14.30 -7.78
CA ILE A 224 9.28 13.40 -7.46
C ILE A 224 8.02 14.24 -7.16
N PRO A 225 6.85 13.96 -7.75
CA PRO A 225 5.65 14.75 -7.53
C PRO A 225 5.06 14.54 -6.14
N VAL A 226 4.47 15.60 -5.56
CA VAL A 226 3.58 15.49 -4.39
C VAL A 226 2.19 15.18 -4.89
N LEU A 227 1.69 13.99 -4.56
CA LEU A 227 0.39 13.47 -5.01
C LEU A 227 -0.77 14.01 -4.17
N GLY A 228 -0.51 14.32 -2.89
CA GLY A 228 -1.52 14.85 -2.00
C GLY A 228 -0.93 15.30 -0.66
N ARG A 229 -1.66 16.21 -0.01
CA ARG A 229 -1.40 16.69 1.35
C ARG A 229 -2.68 16.53 2.14
N LEU A 230 -2.68 15.60 3.09
CA LEU A 230 -3.87 15.20 3.82
C LEU A 230 -3.93 15.89 5.20
N PRO A 231 -5.14 16.28 5.65
CA PRO A 231 -5.32 16.77 6.99
C PRO A 231 -5.22 15.65 8.05
N LEU A 232 -4.99 16.02 9.29
CA LEU A 232 -5.43 15.23 10.42
C LEU A 232 -6.94 15.46 10.58
N ASP A 233 -7.75 14.49 10.16
CA ASP A 233 -9.19 14.60 10.10
C ASP A 233 -9.84 13.53 11.02
N PRO A 234 -10.50 13.96 12.13
CA PRO A 234 -11.23 13.05 13.01
C PRO A 234 -12.39 12.31 12.33
N VAL A 235 -13.03 12.93 11.32
CA VAL A 235 -14.13 12.29 10.58
C VAL A 235 -13.60 11.12 9.77
N LEU A 236 -12.47 11.32 9.08
CA LEU A 236 -11.81 10.26 8.33
C LEU A 236 -11.32 9.12 9.24
N ALA A 237 -10.80 9.45 10.43
CA ALA A 237 -10.44 8.46 11.43
C ALA A 237 -11.65 7.63 11.88
N ALA A 238 -12.79 8.29 12.17
CA ALA A 238 -14.03 7.61 12.55
C ALA A 238 -14.56 6.69 11.44
N LEU A 239 -14.49 7.11 10.17
CA LEU A 239 -14.85 6.25 9.02
C LEU A 239 -13.96 5.00 8.94
N CYS A 240 -12.66 5.12 9.21
CA CYS A 240 -11.77 3.97 9.25
C CYS A 240 -12.09 3.02 10.41
N ASP A 241 -12.40 3.57 11.58
CA ASP A 241 -12.73 2.77 12.78
C ASP A 241 -14.09 2.06 12.63
N SER A 242 -15.04 2.67 11.93
CA SER A 242 -16.37 2.06 11.65
C SER A 242 -16.37 1.12 10.45
N GLY A 243 -15.26 0.99 9.69
CA GLY A 243 -15.21 0.17 8.49
C GLY A 243 -15.85 0.80 7.26
N GLU A 244 -15.99 2.11 7.25
CA GLU A 244 -16.71 2.87 6.22
C GLU A 244 -15.81 3.80 5.41
N VAL A 245 -14.52 3.49 5.26
CA VAL A 245 -13.55 4.33 4.54
C VAL A 245 -13.98 4.64 3.10
N GLU A 246 -14.72 3.74 2.46
CA GLU A 246 -15.33 3.97 1.13
C GLU A 246 -16.36 5.11 1.11
N SER A 247 -16.80 5.60 2.27
CA SER A 247 -17.75 6.72 2.40
C SER A 247 -17.06 8.08 2.47
N CYS A 248 -15.74 8.12 2.48
CA CYS A 248 -14.98 9.38 2.52
C CYS A 248 -15.26 10.25 1.29
N ARG A 249 -15.99 11.35 1.51
CA ARG A 249 -16.33 12.31 0.45
C ARG A 249 -16.12 13.75 0.95
N PRO A 250 -15.40 14.58 0.18
CA PRO A 250 -14.62 14.21 -1.01
C PRO A 250 -13.40 13.38 -0.64
N ASN A 251 -13.01 12.41 -1.50
CA ASN A 251 -11.76 11.69 -1.30
C ASN A 251 -10.57 12.61 -1.65
N PRO A 252 -9.68 12.88 -0.68
CA PRO A 252 -8.60 13.86 -0.89
C PRO A 252 -7.52 13.42 -1.89
N LEU A 253 -7.51 12.14 -2.31
CA LEU A 253 -6.55 11.59 -3.26
C LEU A 253 -7.13 11.37 -4.67
N THR A 254 -8.38 11.77 -4.94
CA THR A 254 -8.98 11.68 -6.28
C THR A 254 -8.08 12.34 -7.35
N GLY A 255 -7.49 13.49 -7.04
CA GLY A 255 -6.59 14.20 -7.96
C GLY A 255 -5.26 13.48 -8.26
N ALA A 256 -4.85 12.52 -7.43
CA ALA A 256 -3.61 11.77 -7.60
C ALA A 256 -3.71 10.70 -8.70
N VAL A 257 -4.91 10.16 -8.97
CA VAL A 257 -5.14 8.99 -9.83
C VAL A 257 -4.58 9.20 -11.23
N SER A 258 -4.95 10.29 -11.89
CA SER A 258 -4.49 10.57 -13.26
C SER A 258 -2.96 10.74 -13.37
N GLY A 259 -2.34 11.29 -12.33
CA GLY A 259 -0.89 11.41 -12.21
C GLY A 259 -0.21 10.05 -12.07
N LEU A 260 -0.76 9.18 -11.20
CA LEU A 260 -0.25 7.83 -10.99
C LEU A 260 -0.39 6.97 -12.25
N ILE A 261 -1.53 7.03 -12.94
CA ILE A 261 -1.75 6.30 -14.19
C ILE A 261 -0.68 6.70 -15.23
N ARG A 262 -0.45 8.00 -15.42
CA ARG A 262 0.61 8.47 -16.35
C ARG A 262 1.99 8.01 -15.91
N ALA A 263 2.30 8.07 -14.62
CA ALA A 263 3.60 7.64 -14.10
C ALA A 263 3.85 6.15 -14.30
N VAL A 264 2.81 5.31 -14.16
CA VAL A 264 2.90 3.86 -14.34
C VAL A 264 3.05 3.48 -15.81
N HIS A 265 2.25 4.06 -16.71
CA HIS A 265 2.21 3.68 -18.13
C HIS A 265 3.10 4.55 -19.01
N GLY A 266 3.52 5.73 -18.56
CA GLY A 266 4.35 6.68 -19.33
C GLY A 266 5.87 6.46 -19.23
N GLY A 267 6.33 5.37 -18.65
CA GLY A 267 7.76 5.05 -18.46
C GLY A 267 8.46 4.44 -19.68
N GLY A 268 8.00 4.70 -20.89
CA GLY A 268 8.58 4.23 -22.14
C GLY A 268 8.83 5.42 -23.10
N ALA A 269 9.72 6.35 -22.71
CA ALA A 269 10.29 7.33 -23.65
C ALA A 269 11.76 7.55 -23.28
#